data_b290c917e729a7110c2f97b18f3cac51
#
_entry.id   b290c917e729a7110c2f97b18f3cac51
#
_cell.length_a   1.000
_cell.length_b   1.000
_cell.length_c   1.000
_cell.angle_alpha   90.00
_cell.angle_beta   90.00
_cell.angle_gamma   90.00
#
_symmetry.space_group_name_H-M   'P 1'
#
loop_
_entity.id
_entity.type
_entity.pdbx_description
1 polymer ?
#
loop_
_entity_poly.entity_id
_entity_poly.type
_entity_poly.pdbx_seq_one_letter_code
_entity_poly.pdbx_strand_id
1 'polypeptide(L)'
;MLDKVKVAAAQVAPVFMNKEATIDKACKTIEEAGKAEAKLLVFSETFIPGYPYWRGLQPISKWSDYMVEYQKNSLKIPSSDTEILADATREANLIAAIGCTEISDLKGSETLYNTILFIGNDGEILGRHRKLMPTHGERMVWGMGDISDVRVFDTEIGTIGGVVCYEHHMTLLKAAMAALGEEIHCAVWPGWWVMKRHPGAKKRYRPNEDSQHFCDIEHAIREYAFETQTFVISVSQYVPDDLMPEDCADFNIAAGGAFIVNPAGVYLQEPVFDRETILYAELDADDRRHTKAYFDALGHYARFDVLRLELRGEPLEPLIKSAKFKFDPSMLKLLAEKYGIRVEKLEKILDELGIG
;
A
#
# COMPACT_ATOMS: atom_id res chain seq x y z
N MET A 1 2.46 -8.59 18.11
CA MET A 1 1.91 -7.21 18.34
C MET A 1 1.76 -6.94 19.83
N LEU A 2 1.60 -5.68 20.25
CA LEU A 2 1.20 -5.32 21.63
C LEU A 2 -0.18 -5.89 21.95
N ASP A 3 -0.48 -6.09 23.25
CA ASP A 3 -1.76 -6.65 23.69
C ASP A 3 -2.94 -5.78 23.25
N LYS A 4 -2.80 -4.45 23.34
CA LYS A 4 -3.79 -3.48 22.87
C LYS A 4 -3.14 -2.33 22.13
N VAL A 5 -3.70 -1.95 20.98
CA VAL A 5 -3.20 -0.88 20.13
C VAL A 5 -4.36 -0.01 19.63
N LYS A 6 -4.33 1.27 19.93
CA LYS A 6 -5.28 2.22 19.36
C LYS A 6 -4.78 2.66 17.97
N VAL A 7 -5.64 2.52 16.97
CA VAL A 7 -5.35 2.89 15.57
C VAL A 7 -6.36 3.89 15.05
N ALA A 8 -5.99 4.55 13.94
CA ALA A 8 -6.81 5.56 13.31
C ALA A 8 -6.85 5.40 11.79
N ALA A 9 -8.03 5.64 11.20
CA ALA A 9 -8.27 5.67 9.77
C ALA A 9 -8.68 7.09 9.35
N ALA A 10 -7.82 7.79 8.59
CA ALA A 10 -8.02 9.17 8.18
C ALA A 10 -8.83 9.25 6.88
N GLN A 11 -10.13 9.36 6.99
CA GLN A 11 -11.00 9.69 5.87
C GLN A 11 -11.09 11.21 5.72
N VAL A 12 -10.05 11.80 5.14
CA VAL A 12 -9.94 13.24 4.91
C VAL A 12 -9.70 13.54 3.44
N ALA A 13 -10.25 14.65 2.94
CA ALA A 13 -10.08 15.04 1.56
C ALA A 13 -8.67 15.63 1.34
N PRO A 14 -7.98 15.26 0.25
CA PRO A 14 -6.80 15.99 -0.17
C PRO A 14 -7.15 17.42 -0.62
N VAL A 15 -6.17 18.31 -0.64
CA VAL A 15 -6.26 19.53 -1.43
C VAL A 15 -5.80 19.15 -2.84
N PHE A 16 -6.76 18.85 -3.70
CA PHE A 16 -6.52 18.22 -5.01
C PHE A 16 -5.49 18.99 -5.84
N MET A 17 -4.48 18.29 -6.35
CA MET A 17 -3.36 18.84 -7.15
C MET A 17 -2.57 19.96 -6.45
N ASN A 18 -2.57 19.96 -5.11
CA ASN A 18 -1.78 20.88 -4.30
C ASN A 18 -1.06 20.08 -3.19
N LYS A 19 0.17 19.68 -3.50
CA LYS A 19 1.01 18.87 -2.61
C LYS A 19 1.26 19.54 -1.27
N GLU A 20 1.68 20.79 -1.28
CA GLU A 20 2.03 21.53 -0.07
C GLU A 20 0.86 21.65 0.89
N ALA A 21 -0.30 22.09 0.39
CA ALA A 21 -1.51 22.22 1.21
C ALA A 21 -2.01 20.85 1.71
N THR A 22 -1.80 19.78 0.94
CA THR A 22 -2.16 18.42 1.36
C THR A 22 -1.21 17.92 2.45
N ILE A 23 0.08 18.21 2.36
CA ILE A 23 1.07 17.89 3.41
C ILE A 23 0.73 18.64 4.70
N ASP A 24 0.41 19.94 4.64
CA ASP A 24 -0.04 20.70 5.81
C ASP A 24 -1.28 20.06 6.47
N LYS A 25 -2.22 19.59 5.65
CA LYS A 25 -3.41 18.88 6.14
C LYS A 25 -3.05 17.52 6.75
N ALA A 26 -2.13 16.78 6.13
CA ALA A 26 -1.61 15.53 6.68
C ALA A 26 -1.01 15.75 8.07
N CYS A 27 -0.14 16.75 8.24
CA CYS A 27 0.49 17.05 9.51
C CYS A 27 -0.54 17.38 10.62
N LYS A 28 -1.57 18.18 10.30
CA LYS A 28 -2.67 18.46 11.25
C LYS A 28 -3.46 17.21 11.63
N THR A 29 -3.70 16.34 10.66
CA THR A 29 -4.40 15.06 10.89
C THR A 29 -3.55 14.11 11.75
N ILE A 30 -2.24 14.07 11.52
CA ILE A 30 -1.26 13.32 12.34
C ILE A 30 -1.26 13.85 13.77
N GLU A 31 -1.18 15.16 13.96
CA GLU A 31 -1.23 15.81 15.28
C GLU A 31 -2.54 15.48 16.03
N GLU A 32 -3.70 15.52 15.33
CA GLU A 32 -5.00 15.19 15.90
C GLU A 32 -5.07 13.71 16.35
N ALA A 33 -4.58 12.80 15.51
CA ALA A 33 -4.53 11.37 15.84
C ALA A 33 -3.58 11.09 17.01
N GLY A 34 -2.43 11.79 17.08
CA GLY A 34 -1.50 11.70 18.21
C GLY A 34 -2.11 12.18 19.51
N LYS A 35 -2.84 13.31 19.50
CA LYS A 35 -3.60 13.80 20.68
C LYS A 35 -4.67 12.83 21.13
N ALA A 36 -5.22 12.03 20.22
CA ALA A 36 -6.15 10.95 20.53
C ALA A 36 -5.43 9.66 20.95
N GLU A 37 -4.11 9.67 21.12
CA GLU A 37 -3.28 8.53 21.53
C GLU A 37 -3.28 7.35 20.55
N ALA A 38 -3.57 7.60 19.26
CA ALA A 38 -3.41 6.59 18.23
C ALA A 38 -1.92 6.24 18.04
N LYS A 39 -1.63 4.98 17.78
CA LYS A 39 -0.26 4.47 17.51
C LYS A 39 -0.01 4.19 16.03
N LEU A 40 -1.05 4.11 15.23
CA LEU A 40 -1.01 4.00 13.78
C LEU A 40 -2.10 4.87 13.19
N LEU A 41 -1.74 5.65 12.18
CA LEU A 41 -2.67 6.42 11.36
C LEU A 41 -2.50 6.03 9.89
N VAL A 42 -3.60 5.69 9.23
CA VAL A 42 -3.62 5.32 7.81
C VAL A 42 -4.38 6.35 7.02
N PHE A 43 -3.79 6.86 5.93
CA PHE A 43 -4.42 7.75 4.94
C PHE A 43 -4.87 6.96 3.71
N SER A 44 -5.77 7.54 2.92
CA SER A 44 -6.31 6.90 1.71
C SER A 44 -5.28 6.77 0.58
N GLU A 45 -5.61 5.99 -0.46
CA GLU A 45 -4.82 5.85 -1.69
C GLU A 45 -4.56 7.22 -2.31
N THR A 46 -3.29 7.46 -2.66
CA THR A 46 -2.84 8.72 -3.29
C THR A 46 -3.41 9.99 -2.65
N PHE A 47 -3.52 9.98 -1.31
CA PHE A 47 -3.94 11.17 -0.57
C PHE A 47 -3.12 12.40 -0.99
N ILE A 48 -1.81 12.21 -1.24
CA ILE A 48 -0.94 13.26 -1.79
C ILE A 48 -0.62 12.91 -3.25
N PRO A 49 -1.03 13.74 -4.21
CA PRO A 49 -1.82 14.98 -4.18
C PRO A 49 -3.31 14.80 -4.54
N GLY A 50 -3.87 13.65 -4.32
CA GLY A 50 -5.21 13.23 -4.72
C GLY A 50 -5.19 12.22 -5.86
N TYR A 51 -6.28 11.46 -6.02
CA TYR A 51 -6.37 10.43 -7.05
C TYR A 51 -6.57 11.08 -8.44
N PRO A 52 -5.97 10.55 -9.52
CA PRO A 52 -6.03 11.15 -10.86
C PRO A 52 -7.36 10.87 -11.55
N TYR A 53 -8.44 11.50 -11.12
CA TYR A 53 -9.78 11.34 -11.71
C TYR A 53 -9.81 11.72 -13.18
N TRP A 54 -8.87 12.55 -13.62
CA TRP A 54 -8.66 13.01 -15.01
C TRP A 54 -8.00 11.96 -15.93
N ARG A 55 -7.61 10.80 -15.46
CA ARG A 55 -6.86 9.76 -16.20
C ARG A 55 -7.50 9.29 -17.51
N GLY A 56 -8.78 9.51 -17.69
CA GLY A 56 -9.53 9.15 -18.91
C GLY A 56 -9.92 10.33 -19.80
N LEU A 57 -9.41 11.55 -19.52
CA LEU A 57 -9.78 12.75 -20.26
C LEU A 57 -9.31 12.73 -21.72
N GLN A 58 -10.14 13.37 -22.58
CA GLN A 58 -9.86 13.60 -24.01
C GLN A 58 -10.05 15.08 -24.31
N PRO A 59 -9.33 15.68 -25.25
CA PRO A 59 -8.25 15.07 -26.03
C PRO A 59 -6.98 14.81 -25.19
N ILE A 60 -6.04 14.06 -25.72
CA ILE A 60 -4.79 13.68 -25.04
C ILE A 60 -3.94 14.88 -24.61
N SER A 61 -4.05 16.04 -25.29
CA SER A 61 -3.39 17.28 -24.87
C SER A 61 -3.88 17.74 -23.50
N LYS A 62 -5.18 17.68 -23.24
CA LYS A 62 -5.76 18.02 -21.94
C LYS A 62 -5.31 17.05 -20.83
N TRP A 63 -5.27 15.75 -21.14
CA TRP A 63 -4.71 14.74 -20.25
C TRP A 63 -3.24 15.05 -19.92
N SER A 64 -2.44 15.46 -20.93
CA SER A 64 -1.02 15.78 -20.77
C SER A 64 -0.80 16.99 -19.85
N ASP A 65 -1.66 18.02 -19.91
CA ASP A 65 -1.58 19.18 -19.03
C ASP A 65 -1.79 18.77 -17.57
N TYR A 66 -2.80 17.94 -17.31
CA TYR A 66 -3.03 17.38 -15.97
C TYR A 66 -1.86 16.50 -15.50
N MET A 67 -1.29 15.70 -16.41
CA MET A 67 -0.15 14.83 -16.07
C MET A 67 1.07 15.62 -15.62
N VAL A 68 1.38 16.71 -16.32
CA VAL A 68 2.50 17.61 -15.94
C VAL A 68 2.28 18.23 -14.57
N GLU A 69 1.08 18.73 -14.28
CA GLU A 69 0.77 19.27 -12.95
C GLU A 69 0.78 18.19 -11.88
N TYR A 70 0.36 16.98 -12.20
CA TYR A 70 0.38 15.86 -11.28
C TYR A 70 1.82 15.45 -10.91
N GLN A 71 2.73 15.41 -11.90
CA GLN A 71 4.16 15.16 -11.67
C GLN A 71 4.78 16.20 -10.73
N LYS A 72 4.49 17.50 -10.93
CA LYS A 72 4.98 18.58 -10.05
C LYS A 72 4.49 18.45 -8.60
N ASN A 73 3.29 17.90 -8.43
CA ASN A 73 2.66 17.71 -7.14
C ASN A 73 2.87 16.30 -6.54
N SER A 74 3.69 15.45 -7.17
CA SER A 74 4.04 14.13 -6.65
C SER A 74 5.19 14.19 -5.64
N LEU A 75 5.25 13.22 -4.73
CA LEU A 75 6.29 13.14 -3.72
C LEU A 75 7.56 12.48 -4.28
N LYS A 76 8.70 13.07 -4.03
CA LYS A 76 9.98 12.38 -4.11
C LYS A 76 10.30 11.75 -2.74
N ILE A 77 10.70 10.49 -2.72
CA ILE A 77 10.98 9.75 -1.49
C ILE A 77 12.44 9.24 -1.53
N PRO A 78 13.34 9.68 -0.61
CA PRO A 78 13.14 10.74 0.39
C PRO A 78 13.26 12.18 -0.19
N SER A 79 12.73 13.17 0.52
CA SER A 79 12.82 14.58 0.19
C SER A 79 12.50 15.47 1.39
N SER A 80 12.65 16.80 1.25
CA SER A 80 12.18 17.76 2.27
C SER A 80 10.69 17.63 2.58
N ASP A 81 9.87 17.29 1.59
CA ASP A 81 8.43 17.03 1.79
C ASP A 81 8.18 15.84 2.74
N THR A 82 8.95 14.77 2.55
CA THR A 82 8.86 13.59 3.44
C THR A 82 9.48 13.85 4.81
N GLU A 83 10.45 14.75 4.94
CA GLU A 83 10.99 15.20 6.24
C GLU A 83 9.93 15.93 7.07
N ILE A 84 9.11 16.80 6.45
CA ILE A 84 8.00 17.48 7.13
C ILE A 84 7.00 16.45 7.70
N LEU A 85 6.64 15.45 6.92
CA LEU A 85 5.75 14.37 7.36
C LEU A 85 6.38 13.51 8.48
N ALA A 86 7.66 13.23 8.37
CA ALA A 86 8.45 12.49 9.36
C ALA A 86 8.52 13.22 10.70
N ASP A 87 8.75 14.54 10.67
CA ASP A 87 8.77 15.38 11.86
C ASP A 87 7.41 15.39 12.57
N ALA A 88 6.31 15.58 11.82
CA ALA A 88 4.97 15.51 12.37
C ALA A 88 4.65 14.12 12.99
N THR A 89 5.08 13.07 12.33
CA THR A 89 4.88 11.67 12.80
C THR A 89 5.65 11.41 14.09
N ARG A 90 6.91 11.87 14.18
CA ARG A 90 7.74 11.80 15.38
C ARG A 90 7.14 12.60 16.55
N GLU A 91 6.71 13.83 16.29
CA GLU A 91 6.12 14.70 17.31
C GLU A 91 4.82 14.12 17.88
N ALA A 92 4.02 13.49 17.01
CA ALA A 92 2.78 12.82 17.40
C ALA A 92 3.01 11.44 18.05
N ASN A 93 4.22 10.88 18.01
CA ASN A 93 4.59 9.57 18.54
C ASN A 93 3.65 8.46 18.03
N LEU A 94 3.40 8.44 16.72
CA LEU A 94 2.60 7.41 16.04
C LEU A 94 3.29 6.99 14.73
N ILE A 95 2.90 5.85 14.21
CA ILE A 95 3.30 5.37 12.88
C ILE A 95 2.30 5.89 11.85
N ALA A 96 2.77 6.38 10.71
CA ALA A 96 1.92 6.83 9.62
C ALA A 96 2.08 5.97 8.37
N ALA A 97 0.95 5.52 7.79
CA ALA A 97 0.88 4.92 6.46
C ALA A 97 0.14 5.89 5.54
N ILE A 98 0.87 6.49 4.60
CA ILE A 98 0.37 7.60 3.78
C ILE A 98 0.31 7.19 2.31
N GLY A 99 -0.90 7.09 1.75
CA GLY A 99 -1.06 6.91 0.31
C GLY A 99 -0.61 8.14 -0.46
N CYS A 100 0.28 7.97 -1.43
CA CYS A 100 0.80 9.09 -2.21
C CYS A 100 1.11 8.67 -3.66
N THR A 101 1.17 9.65 -4.54
CA THR A 101 1.86 9.46 -5.83
C THR A 101 3.32 9.83 -5.64
N GLU A 102 4.17 8.84 -5.85
CA GLU A 102 5.62 8.98 -5.81
C GLU A 102 6.15 9.27 -7.21
N ILE A 103 7.11 10.20 -7.33
CA ILE A 103 7.89 10.38 -8.56
C ILE A 103 9.25 9.70 -8.40
N SER A 104 9.66 8.97 -9.43
CA SER A 104 10.93 8.25 -9.45
C SER A 104 12.12 9.15 -9.11
N ASP A 105 13.02 8.67 -8.27
CA ASP A 105 14.30 9.30 -7.97
C ASP A 105 15.39 8.97 -9.00
N LEU A 106 15.08 8.06 -9.94
CA LEU A 106 16.00 7.69 -11.00
C LEU A 106 16.28 8.88 -11.90
N LYS A 107 17.54 9.23 -12.06
CA LYS A 107 17.96 10.38 -12.88
C LYS A 107 17.48 10.26 -14.33
N GLY A 108 16.69 11.25 -14.76
CA GLY A 108 16.10 11.30 -16.10
C GLY A 108 14.79 10.51 -16.24
N SER A 109 14.24 10.01 -15.14
CA SER A 109 12.92 9.39 -15.10
C SER A 109 11.90 10.36 -14.50
N GLU A 110 10.74 10.43 -15.11
CA GLU A 110 9.54 11.14 -14.61
C GLU A 110 8.42 10.14 -14.31
N THR A 111 8.76 8.85 -14.15
CA THR A 111 7.80 7.79 -13.85
C THR A 111 7.17 8.03 -12.50
N LEU A 112 5.85 7.96 -12.47
CA LEU A 112 5.07 8.02 -11.24
C LEU A 112 4.70 6.63 -10.75
N TYR A 113 4.54 6.50 -9.43
CA TYR A 113 4.08 5.27 -8.79
C TYR A 113 2.97 5.57 -7.80
N ASN A 114 2.01 4.69 -7.71
CA ASN A 114 1.00 4.68 -6.66
C ASN A 114 1.59 3.97 -5.44
N THR A 115 1.81 4.70 -4.35
CA THR A 115 2.68 4.27 -3.26
C THR A 115 2.01 4.45 -1.91
N ILE A 116 2.23 3.51 -0.99
CA ILE A 116 2.06 3.71 0.45
C ILE A 116 3.43 4.00 1.04
N LEU A 117 3.60 5.16 1.65
CA LEU A 117 4.79 5.53 2.42
C LEU A 117 4.55 5.18 3.89
N PHE A 118 5.47 4.43 4.51
CA PHE A 118 5.43 4.08 5.92
C PHE A 118 6.51 4.87 6.68
N ILE A 119 6.09 5.60 7.71
CA ILE A 119 6.96 6.41 8.58
C ILE A 119 6.79 5.92 10.01
N GLY A 120 7.88 5.64 10.69
CA GLY A 120 7.92 5.20 12.09
C GLY A 120 7.61 6.33 13.08
N ASN A 121 7.28 5.95 14.30
CA ASN A 121 7.02 6.89 15.39
C ASN A 121 8.25 7.71 15.83
N ASP A 122 9.44 7.33 15.39
CA ASP A 122 10.69 8.08 15.52
C ASP A 122 10.96 9.05 14.36
N GLY A 123 10.09 9.05 13.34
CA GLY A 123 10.23 9.84 12.12
C GLY A 123 11.12 9.18 11.06
N GLU A 124 11.60 7.96 11.25
CA GLU A 124 12.33 7.27 10.20
C GLU A 124 11.39 6.72 9.13
N ILE A 125 11.79 6.83 7.87
CA ILE A 125 11.07 6.17 6.76
C ILE A 125 11.33 4.67 6.87
N LEU A 126 10.34 3.90 7.32
CA LEU A 126 10.41 2.44 7.40
C LEU A 126 10.53 1.82 6.00
N GLY A 127 9.86 2.42 5.02
CA GLY A 127 9.89 2.00 3.64
C GLY A 127 8.63 2.40 2.89
N ARG A 128 8.38 1.70 1.78
CA ARG A 128 7.24 1.94 0.91
C ARG A 128 6.72 0.65 0.29
N HIS A 129 5.48 0.69 -0.16
CA HIS A 129 4.89 -0.28 -1.07
C HIS A 129 4.40 0.46 -2.32
N ARG A 130 4.97 0.19 -3.49
CA ARG A 130 4.46 0.64 -4.79
C ARG A 130 3.46 -0.38 -5.31
N LYS A 131 2.32 0.07 -5.77
CA LYS A 131 1.29 -0.79 -6.37
C LYS A 131 1.89 -1.64 -7.47
N LEU A 132 1.84 -2.97 -7.32
CA LEU A 132 2.44 -3.91 -8.28
C LEU A 132 1.77 -3.82 -9.65
N MET A 133 0.44 -3.60 -9.68
CA MET A 133 -0.33 -3.54 -10.91
C MET A 133 -1.36 -2.42 -10.87
N PRO A 134 -1.09 -1.26 -11.49
CA PRO A 134 -2.09 -0.22 -11.64
C PRO A 134 -3.31 -0.73 -12.41
N THR A 135 -4.51 -0.36 -11.95
CA THR A 135 -5.78 -0.90 -12.43
C THR A 135 -6.29 -0.13 -13.65
N HIS A 136 -6.60 -0.82 -14.75
CA HIS A 136 -7.21 -0.23 -15.97
C HIS A 136 -6.51 1.05 -16.43
N GLY A 137 -7.23 2.18 -16.45
CA GLY A 137 -6.74 3.48 -16.89
C GLY A 137 -5.63 4.07 -16.00
N GLU A 138 -5.40 3.55 -14.81
CA GLU A 138 -4.28 3.94 -13.96
C GLU A 138 -2.92 3.68 -14.61
N ARG A 139 -2.82 2.70 -15.53
CA ARG A 139 -1.61 2.40 -16.31
C ARG A 139 -1.17 3.52 -17.23
N MET A 140 -2.05 4.50 -17.48
CA MET A 140 -1.69 5.71 -18.23
C MET A 140 -0.96 6.73 -17.34
N VAL A 141 -0.97 6.54 -16.01
CA VAL A 141 -0.42 7.47 -15.03
C VAL A 141 0.76 6.86 -14.29
N TRP A 142 0.63 5.61 -13.83
CA TRP A 142 1.60 4.98 -12.94
C TRP A 142 2.32 3.78 -13.56
N GLY A 143 3.59 3.67 -13.22
CA GLY A 143 4.39 2.46 -13.40
C GLY A 143 4.00 1.38 -12.38
N MET A 144 4.54 0.18 -12.58
CA MET A 144 4.35 -0.98 -11.72
C MET A 144 5.43 -1.03 -10.65
N GLY A 145 5.05 -1.45 -9.44
CA GLY A 145 5.97 -1.89 -8.40
C GLY A 145 6.66 -3.20 -8.76
N ASP A 146 7.62 -3.60 -7.95
CA ASP A 146 8.39 -4.84 -8.16
C ASP A 146 8.50 -5.69 -6.88
N ILE A 147 9.35 -6.70 -6.91
CA ILE A 147 9.53 -7.62 -5.77
C ILE A 147 9.96 -6.92 -4.49
N SER A 148 10.68 -5.79 -4.57
CA SER A 148 11.13 -5.02 -3.40
C SER A 148 10.00 -4.33 -2.67
N ASP A 149 8.84 -4.20 -3.32
CA ASP A 149 7.63 -3.59 -2.76
C ASP A 149 6.78 -4.60 -1.96
N VAL A 150 7.03 -5.92 -2.11
CA VAL A 150 6.33 -6.97 -1.36
C VAL A 150 7.01 -7.17 -0.02
N ARG A 151 6.62 -6.39 0.98
CA ARG A 151 7.30 -6.33 2.28
C ARG A 151 6.36 -5.93 3.42
N VAL A 152 6.80 -6.25 4.63
CA VAL A 152 6.20 -5.82 5.89
C VAL A 152 7.27 -5.13 6.74
N PHE A 153 6.84 -4.43 7.77
CA PHE A 153 7.71 -3.65 8.66
C PHE A 153 7.49 -4.05 10.11
N ASP A 154 8.54 -4.51 10.77
CA ASP A 154 8.50 -4.80 12.20
C ASP A 154 8.53 -3.49 12.98
N THR A 155 7.54 -3.31 13.85
CA THR A 155 7.38 -2.10 14.66
C THR A 155 7.08 -2.46 16.10
N GLU A 156 7.12 -1.47 17.00
CA GLU A 156 6.78 -1.67 18.41
C GLU A 156 5.34 -2.17 18.64
N ILE A 157 4.41 -1.83 17.70
CA ILE A 157 2.99 -2.22 17.84
C ILE A 157 2.67 -3.56 17.18
N GLY A 158 3.58 -4.12 16.41
CA GLY A 158 3.46 -5.36 15.65
C GLY A 158 4.00 -5.22 14.23
N THR A 159 3.90 -6.27 13.44
CA THR A 159 4.33 -6.29 12.04
C THR A 159 3.25 -5.67 11.15
N ILE A 160 3.58 -4.56 10.50
CA ILE A 160 2.66 -3.77 9.69
C ILE A 160 2.96 -3.99 8.20
N GLY A 161 1.92 -4.14 7.40
CA GLY A 161 2.00 -4.14 5.95
C GLY A 161 0.88 -3.32 5.32
N GLY A 162 0.80 -3.35 4.00
CA GLY A 162 -0.31 -2.73 3.30
C GLY A 162 -0.20 -2.93 1.80
N VAL A 163 -1.35 -2.96 1.14
CA VAL A 163 -1.46 -3.00 -0.32
C VAL A 163 -2.53 -2.02 -0.81
N VAL A 164 -2.53 -1.75 -2.11
CA VAL A 164 -3.30 -0.66 -2.70
C VAL A 164 -4.47 -1.21 -3.53
N CYS A 165 -5.69 -0.86 -3.14
CA CYS A 165 -6.90 -1.00 -3.96
C CYS A 165 -7.11 -2.46 -4.46
N TYR A 166 -7.20 -2.67 -5.78
CA TYR A 166 -7.43 -3.99 -6.39
C TYR A 166 -6.34 -5.03 -6.14
N GLU A 167 -5.22 -4.66 -5.56
CA GLU A 167 -4.24 -5.66 -5.08
C GLU A 167 -4.83 -6.60 -4.03
N HIS A 168 -5.87 -6.17 -3.29
CA HIS A 168 -6.59 -7.01 -2.34
C HIS A 168 -7.28 -8.21 -3.02
N HIS A 169 -7.50 -8.16 -4.34
CA HIS A 169 -7.99 -9.29 -5.14
C HIS A 169 -6.88 -10.19 -5.70
N MET A 170 -5.60 -9.83 -5.47
CA MET A 170 -4.45 -10.66 -5.85
C MET A 170 -4.20 -11.73 -4.77
N THR A 171 -4.86 -12.88 -4.90
CA THR A 171 -4.84 -13.96 -3.89
C THR A 171 -3.43 -14.38 -3.48
N LEU A 172 -2.48 -14.45 -4.43
CA LEU A 172 -1.10 -14.82 -4.13
C LEU A 172 -0.35 -13.71 -3.36
N LEU A 173 -0.66 -12.43 -3.62
CA LEU A 173 -0.08 -11.31 -2.88
C LEU A 173 -0.58 -11.32 -1.43
N LYS A 174 -1.88 -11.52 -1.22
CA LYS A 174 -2.47 -11.70 0.11
C LYS A 174 -1.78 -12.83 0.89
N ALA A 175 -1.57 -13.99 0.23
CA ALA A 175 -0.86 -15.10 0.84
C ALA A 175 0.61 -14.77 1.15
N ALA A 176 1.27 -13.96 0.29
CA ALA A 176 2.63 -13.50 0.53
C ALA A 176 2.72 -12.59 1.75
N MET A 177 1.83 -11.60 1.88
CA MET A 177 1.80 -10.67 3.02
C MET A 177 1.57 -11.45 4.34
N ALA A 178 0.64 -12.40 4.35
CA ALA A 178 0.44 -13.29 5.49
C ALA A 178 1.70 -14.10 5.83
N ALA A 179 2.37 -14.68 4.81
CA ALA A 179 3.59 -15.48 4.99
C ALA A 179 4.79 -14.64 5.48
N LEU A 180 4.81 -13.34 5.18
CA LEU A 180 5.79 -12.39 5.70
C LEU A 180 5.52 -12.02 7.17
N GLY A 181 4.41 -12.48 7.75
CA GLY A 181 4.09 -12.30 9.16
C GLY A 181 3.28 -11.05 9.48
N GLU A 182 2.56 -10.50 8.52
CA GLU A 182 1.70 -9.33 8.72
C GLU A 182 0.70 -9.55 9.86
N GLU A 183 0.58 -8.57 10.74
CA GLU A 183 -0.37 -8.58 11.87
C GLU A 183 -1.40 -7.46 11.77
N ILE A 184 -1.00 -6.32 11.21
CA ILE A 184 -1.84 -5.13 10.99
C ILE A 184 -1.68 -4.71 9.54
N HIS A 185 -2.79 -4.64 8.81
CA HIS A 185 -2.84 -4.35 7.40
C HIS A 185 -3.43 -2.97 7.11
N CYS A 186 -2.72 -2.16 6.33
CA CYS A 186 -3.15 -0.85 5.86
C CYS A 186 -3.73 -1.00 4.44
N ALA A 187 -5.05 -0.97 4.33
CA ALA A 187 -5.75 -1.07 3.04
C ALA A 187 -6.16 0.31 2.56
N VAL A 188 -5.60 0.77 1.44
CA VAL A 188 -5.86 2.11 0.92
C VAL A 188 -6.61 2.07 -0.40
N TRP A 189 -7.63 2.96 -0.55
CA TRP A 189 -8.55 2.97 -1.67
C TRP A 189 -8.79 4.41 -2.16
N PRO A 190 -9.07 4.60 -3.48
CA PRO A 190 -9.32 5.93 -4.04
C PRO A 190 -10.76 6.40 -3.82
N GLY A 191 -11.61 5.58 -3.24
CA GLY A 191 -13.01 5.83 -3.00
C GLY A 191 -13.79 4.56 -2.81
N TRP A 192 -15.11 4.68 -2.83
CA TRP A 192 -16.04 3.56 -2.72
C TRP A 192 -16.87 3.46 -3.99
N TRP A 193 -16.81 2.35 -4.70
CA TRP A 193 -17.58 2.11 -5.91
C TRP A 193 -18.38 0.83 -5.83
N VAL A 194 -19.31 0.73 -6.75
CA VAL A 194 -20.16 -0.44 -6.90
C VAL A 194 -20.03 -0.98 -8.31
N MET A 195 -19.76 -2.26 -8.41
CA MET A 195 -19.73 -2.97 -9.69
C MET A 195 -21.16 -3.10 -10.23
N LYS A 196 -21.57 -2.18 -11.09
CA LYS A 196 -22.78 -2.32 -11.91
C LYS A 196 -22.48 -3.07 -13.19
N ARG A 197 -23.42 -3.93 -13.60
CA ARG A 197 -23.40 -4.54 -14.94
C ARG A 197 -23.54 -3.52 -16.07
N HIS A 198 -23.87 -2.26 -15.76
CA HIS A 198 -24.07 -1.22 -16.74
C HIS A 198 -23.06 -0.07 -16.57
N PRO A 199 -22.42 0.37 -17.67
CA PRO A 199 -21.68 1.63 -17.67
C PRO A 199 -22.62 2.76 -17.29
N GLY A 200 -22.18 3.67 -16.46
CA GLY A 200 -22.97 4.82 -16.02
C GLY A 200 -23.44 4.76 -14.58
N ALA A 201 -22.82 3.95 -13.73
CA ALA A 201 -22.95 4.12 -12.28
C ALA A 201 -22.29 5.44 -11.87
N LYS A 202 -22.94 6.55 -12.25
CA LYS A 202 -22.47 7.91 -11.99
C LYS A 202 -22.77 8.39 -10.56
N LYS A 203 -23.40 7.56 -9.72
CA LYS A 203 -23.79 7.95 -8.37
C LYS A 203 -22.91 7.26 -7.35
N ARG A 204 -22.53 8.01 -6.34
CA ARG A 204 -21.95 7.50 -5.12
C ARG A 204 -22.85 6.42 -4.55
N TYR A 205 -22.25 5.30 -4.18
CA TYR A 205 -22.99 4.21 -3.58
C TYR A 205 -23.16 4.44 -2.07
N ARG A 206 -24.36 4.17 -1.59
CA ARG A 206 -24.67 4.06 -0.17
C ARG A 206 -25.21 2.67 0.09
N PRO A 207 -24.60 1.88 1.00
CA PRO A 207 -24.96 0.47 1.21
C PRO A 207 -26.45 0.24 1.48
N ASN A 208 -27.12 1.22 2.10
CA ASN A 208 -28.53 1.10 2.51
C ASN A 208 -29.54 1.56 1.45
N GLU A 209 -29.10 2.13 0.33
CA GLU A 209 -29.99 2.70 -0.68
C GLU A 209 -30.27 1.77 -1.86
N ASP A 210 -29.41 0.76 -2.08
CA ASP A 210 -29.56 -0.13 -3.24
C ASP A 210 -28.93 -1.51 -3.01
N SER A 211 -29.73 -2.43 -2.49
CA SER A 211 -29.33 -3.82 -2.20
C SER A 211 -28.96 -4.65 -3.44
N GLN A 212 -29.15 -4.13 -4.65
CA GLN A 212 -28.81 -4.80 -5.90
C GLN A 212 -27.35 -4.52 -6.35
N HIS A 213 -26.62 -3.72 -5.59
CA HIS A 213 -25.26 -3.34 -5.91
C HIS A 213 -24.27 -4.11 -5.06
N PHE A 214 -23.28 -4.67 -5.74
CA PHE A 214 -22.18 -5.39 -5.12
C PHE A 214 -21.03 -4.42 -4.83
N CYS A 215 -20.63 -4.32 -3.56
CA CYS A 215 -19.42 -3.63 -3.16
C CYS A 215 -18.30 -4.66 -2.96
N ASP A 216 -17.30 -4.62 -3.81
CA ASP A 216 -16.16 -5.51 -3.75
C ASP A 216 -15.17 -5.16 -2.63
N ILE A 217 -15.07 -3.88 -2.25
CA ILE A 217 -14.15 -3.41 -1.19
C ILE A 217 -14.47 -4.08 0.14
N GLU A 218 -15.73 -4.05 0.56
CA GLU A 218 -16.14 -4.62 1.84
C GLU A 218 -15.83 -6.13 1.89
N HIS A 219 -16.19 -6.86 0.82
CA HIS A 219 -15.95 -8.30 0.73
C HIS A 219 -14.45 -8.62 0.74
N ALA A 220 -13.68 -7.92 -0.11
CA ALA A 220 -12.24 -8.14 -0.22
C ALA A 220 -11.51 -7.91 1.12
N ILE A 221 -11.88 -6.88 1.86
CA ILE A 221 -11.22 -6.52 3.11
C ILE A 221 -11.61 -7.45 4.26
N ARG A 222 -12.88 -7.80 4.38
CA ARG A 222 -13.34 -8.73 5.42
C ARG A 222 -12.81 -10.15 5.17
N GLU A 223 -12.74 -10.57 3.91
CA GLU A 223 -12.11 -11.81 3.49
C GLU A 223 -10.59 -11.77 3.77
N TYR A 224 -9.90 -10.65 3.41
CA TYR A 224 -8.49 -10.48 3.71
C TYR A 224 -8.22 -10.67 5.21
N ALA A 225 -8.96 -9.97 6.07
CA ALA A 225 -8.81 -10.06 7.51
C ALA A 225 -8.97 -11.50 8.04
N PHE A 226 -10.01 -12.19 7.57
CA PHE A 226 -10.32 -13.55 8.01
C PHE A 226 -9.30 -14.58 7.50
N GLU A 227 -8.93 -14.53 6.22
CA GLU A 227 -8.02 -15.51 5.62
C GLU A 227 -6.56 -15.34 6.08
N THR A 228 -6.14 -14.11 6.38
CA THR A 228 -4.78 -13.82 6.85
C THR A 228 -4.66 -13.74 8.38
N GLN A 229 -5.79 -13.71 9.10
CA GLN A 229 -5.91 -13.44 10.53
C GLN A 229 -5.20 -12.13 10.95
N THR A 230 -5.44 -11.06 10.17
CA THR A 230 -4.87 -9.72 10.34
C THR A 230 -5.95 -8.72 10.73
N PHE A 231 -5.61 -7.72 11.54
CA PHE A 231 -6.44 -6.52 11.66
C PHE A 231 -6.31 -5.70 10.38
N VAL A 232 -7.41 -5.15 9.87
CA VAL A 232 -7.35 -4.31 8.67
C VAL A 232 -7.92 -2.93 8.95
N ILE A 233 -7.11 -1.91 8.68
CA ILE A 233 -7.52 -0.50 8.66
C ILE A 233 -7.74 -0.13 7.19
N SER A 234 -9.00 -0.07 6.77
CA SER A 234 -9.39 0.24 5.39
C SER A 234 -9.76 1.70 5.26
N VAL A 235 -9.05 2.45 4.42
CA VAL A 235 -9.27 3.88 4.24
C VAL A 235 -9.58 4.18 2.79
N SER A 236 -10.83 4.59 2.54
CA SER A 236 -11.29 5.06 1.24
C SER A 236 -11.26 6.58 1.18
N GLN A 237 -10.84 7.13 0.05
CA GLN A 237 -10.78 8.57 -0.13
C GLN A 237 -12.18 9.19 -0.08
N TYR A 238 -12.28 10.35 0.55
CA TYR A 238 -13.44 11.23 0.49
C TYR A 238 -13.04 12.54 -0.18
N VAL A 239 -13.82 12.98 -1.16
CA VAL A 239 -13.67 14.30 -1.79
C VAL A 239 -15.08 14.88 -1.99
N PRO A 240 -15.41 16.04 -1.40
CA PRO A 240 -16.63 16.75 -1.66
C PRO A 240 -16.80 17.09 -3.14
N ASP A 241 -18.03 17.09 -3.65
CA ASP A 241 -18.29 17.34 -5.08
C ASP A 241 -17.81 18.72 -5.55
N ASP A 242 -17.93 19.71 -4.68
CA ASP A 242 -17.49 21.10 -4.96
C ASP A 242 -15.96 21.29 -4.99
N LEU A 243 -15.21 20.34 -4.47
CA LEU A 243 -13.75 20.30 -4.54
C LEU A 243 -13.21 19.48 -5.72
N MET A 244 -14.08 18.81 -6.46
CA MET A 244 -13.71 18.04 -7.64
C MET A 244 -13.62 18.96 -8.86
N PRO A 245 -12.56 18.91 -9.67
CA PRO A 245 -12.51 19.65 -10.92
C PRO A 245 -13.72 19.33 -11.80
N GLU A 246 -14.30 20.37 -12.43
CA GLU A 246 -15.53 20.24 -13.25
C GLU A 246 -15.41 19.13 -14.31
N ASP A 247 -14.26 19.03 -14.96
CA ASP A 247 -13.95 18.00 -15.95
C ASP A 247 -13.92 16.58 -15.37
N CYS A 248 -13.81 16.42 -14.05
CA CYS A 248 -13.67 15.16 -13.34
C CYS A 248 -14.88 14.79 -12.49
N ALA A 249 -15.85 15.71 -12.33
CA ALA A 249 -16.98 15.54 -11.42
C ALA A 249 -17.80 14.27 -11.69
N ASP A 250 -17.98 13.91 -12.96
CA ASP A 250 -18.70 12.69 -13.39
C ASP A 250 -18.00 11.39 -12.94
N PHE A 251 -16.71 11.43 -12.60
CA PHE A 251 -15.89 10.29 -12.20
C PHE A 251 -15.61 10.26 -10.68
N ASN A 252 -16.27 11.13 -9.91
CA ASN A 252 -16.05 11.16 -8.48
C ASN A 252 -16.62 9.90 -7.79
N ILE A 253 -15.70 8.98 -7.43
CA ILE A 253 -15.98 7.77 -6.64
C ILE A 253 -15.63 7.96 -5.17
N ALA A 254 -15.11 9.12 -4.77
CA ALA A 254 -14.56 9.39 -3.46
C ALA A 254 -15.67 9.74 -2.44
N ALA A 255 -16.55 8.78 -2.19
CA ALA A 255 -17.64 8.92 -1.22
C ALA A 255 -17.24 8.66 0.25
N GLY A 256 -15.97 8.34 0.51
CA GLY A 256 -15.54 7.80 1.78
C GLY A 256 -15.75 6.29 1.84
N GLY A 257 -16.13 5.76 3.00
CA GLY A 257 -16.31 4.34 3.24
C GLY A 257 -15.14 3.73 4.02
N ALA A 258 -14.40 4.53 4.80
CA ALA A 258 -13.37 4.00 5.69
C ALA A 258 -14.00 3.18 6.81
N PHE A 259 -13.34 2.07 7.18
CA PHE A 259 -13.77 1.16 8.25
C PHE A 259 -12.59 0.38 8.82
N ILE A 260 -12.79 -0.25 9.98
CA ILE A 260 -11.76 -1.06 10.63
C ILE A 260 -12.38 -2.41 11.01
N VAL A 261 -11.69 -3.51 10.70
CA VAL A 261 -12.14 -4.86 11.04
C VAL A 261 -11.08 -5.63 11.85
N ASN A 262 -11.57 -6.53 12.68
CA ASN A 262 -10.72 -7.48 13.41
C ASN A 262 -10.38 -8.72 12.55
N PRO A 263 -9.50 -9.62 13.02
CA PRO A 263 -9.09 -10.83 12.30
C PRO A 263 -10.23 -11.82 11.97
N ALA A 264 -11.39 -11.70 12.60
CA ALA A 264 -12.57 -12.48 12.26
C ALA A 264 -13.44 -11.81 11.17
N GLY A 265 -12.98 -10.69 10.58
CA GLY A 265 -13.74 -9.92 9.61
C GLY A 265 -14.92 -9.15 10.21
N VAL A 266 -14.94 -8.95 11.54
CA VAL A 266 -15.99 -8.21 12.25
C VAL A 266 -15.61 -6.74 12.34
N TYR A 267 -16.57 -5.86 12.14
CA TYR A 267 -16.34 -4.42 12.25
C TYR A 267 -16.01 -4.00 13.69
N LEU A 268 -14.85 -3.35 13.84
CA LEU A 268 -14.52 -2.52 15.00
C LEU A 268 -15.01 -1.08 14.79
N GLN A 269 -15.02 -0.64 13.53
CA GLN A 269 -15.68 0.59 13.06
C GLN A 269 -16.36 0.32 11.73
N GLU A 270 -17.64 0.65 11.63
CA GLU A 270 -18.41 0.48 10.40
C GLU A 270 -18.06 1.54 9.35
N PRO A 271 -18.32 1.28 8.06
CA PRO A 271 -18.06 2.24 6.99
C PRO A 271 -18.80 3.58 7.18
N VAL A 272 -18.07 4.68 7.03
CA VAL A 272 -18.61 6.04 7.14
C VAL A 272 -18.52 6.74 5.78
N PHE A 273 -19.60 7.40 5.36
CA PHE A 273 -19.71 8.04 4.05
C PHE A 273 -19.97 9.54 4.13
N ASP A 274 -19.69 10.23 3.02
CA ASP A 274 -20.07 11.61 2.72
C ASP A 274 -19.60 12.66 3.74
N ARG A 275 -18.51 12.42 4.43
CA ARG A 275 -17.89 13.38 5.34
C ARG A 275 -16.43 13.10 5.62
N GLU A 276 -15.69 14.14 5.99
CA GLU A 276 -14.38 13.98 6.61
C GLU A 276 -14.54 13.48 8.05
N THR A 277 -13.69 12.53 8.43
CA THR A 277 -13.62 12.01 9.79
C THR A 277 -12.34 11.22 10.01
N ILE A 278 -11.93 11.10 11.26
CA ILE A 278 -10.94 10.12 11.69
C ILE A 278 -11.66 9.06 12.50
N LEU A 279 -11.62 7.81 12.05
CA LEU A 279 -12.17 6.68 12.77
C LEU A 279 -11.10 6.10 13.70
N TYR A 280 -11.47 5.78 14.92
CA TYR A 280 -10.57 5.19 15.92
C TYR A 280 -11.07 3.84 16.36
N ALA A 281 -10.16 2.86 16.53
CA ALA A 281 -10.46 1.57 17.13
C ALA A 281 -9.31 1.11 18.03
N GLU A 282 -9.63 0.29 19.03
CA GLU A 282 -8.65 -0.47 19.80
C GLU A 282 -8.55 -1.86 19.17
N LEU A 283 -7.36 -2.26 18.78
CA LEU A 283 -7.03 -3.61 18.34
C LEU A 283 -6.62 -4.42 19.57
N ASP A 284 -7.28 -5.54 19.83
CA ASP A 284 -6.96 -6.45 20.92
C ASP A 284 -6.27 -7.70 20.35
N ALA A 285 -5.04 -7.97 20.75
CA ALA A 285 -4.27 -9.12 20.25
C ALA A 285 -4.97 -10.46 20.49
N ASP A 286 -5.85 -10.54 21.48
CA ASP A 286 -6.60 -11.75 21.77
C ASP A 286 -7.62 -12.06 20.67
N ASP A 287 -8.17 -11.07 19.96
CA ASP A 287 -9.01 -11.31 18.79
C ASP A 287 -8.28 -12.14 17.73
N ARG A 288 -6.99 -11.84 17.50
CA ARG A 288 -6.15 -12.59 16.57
C ARG A 288 -5.84 -14.00 17.10
N ARG A 289 -5.51 -14.13 18.37
CA ARG A 289 -5.26 -15.43 19.03
C ARG A 289 -6.49 -16.33 18.96
N HIS A 290 -7.66 -15.79 19.24
CA HIS A 290 -8.93 -16.52 19.15
C HIS A 290 -9.22 -16.97 17.71
N THR A 291 -9.06 -16.09 16.73
CA THR A 291 -9.29 -16.46 15.32
C THR A 291 -8.32 -17.55 14.87
N LYS A 292 -7.02 -17.43 15.21
CA LYS A 292 -6.00 -18.43 14.90
C LYS A 292 -6.22 -19.77 15.60
N ALA A 293 -6.86 -19.79 16.75
CA ALA A 293 -7.19 -21.04 17.44
C ALA A 293 -8.16 -21.93 16.64
N TYR A 294 -9.04 -21.32 15.85
CA TYR A 294 -9.97 -22.03 14.97
C TYR A 294 -9.41 -22.28 13.58
N PHE A 295 -8.71 -21.30 13.04
CA PHE A 295 -8.18 -21.32 11.68
C PHE A 295 -6.84 -20.59 11.63
N ASP A 296 -5.76 -21.30 11.38
CA ASP A 296 -4.43 -20.73 11.19
C ASP A 296 -3.90 -21.08 9.80
N ALA A 297 -4.02 -20.15 8.86
CA ALA A 297 -3.64 -20.33 7.48
C ALA A 297 -2.15 -20.63 7.28
N LEU A 298 -1.30 -20.22 8.23
CA LEU A 298 0.15 -20.48 8.21
C LEU A 298 0.56 -21.59 9.21
N GLY A 299 -0.39 -22.12 9.97
CA GLY A 299 -0.18 -23.14 10.98
C GLY A 299 -0.92 -24.44 10.66
N HIS A 300 -1.90 -24.80 11.51
CA HIS A 300 -2.57 -26.10 11.42
C HIS A 300 -3.48 -26.29 10.18
N TYR A 301 -3.75 -25.22 9.41
CA TYR A 301 -4.41 -25.33 8.08
C TYR A 301 -3.42 -25.26 6.91
N ALA A 302 -2.12 -25.06 7.16
CA ALA A 302 -1.11 -25.05 6.11
C ALA A 302 -0.71 -26.46 5.68
N ARG A 303 -0.44 -26.64 4.41
CA ARG A 303 0.10 -27.86 3.80
C ARG A 303 1.31 -27.51 2.93
N PHE A 304 2.38 -26.99 3.56
CA PHE A 304 3.62 -26.61 2.88
C PHE A 304 4.38 -27.78 2.25
N ASP A 305 4.01 -28.99 2.60
CA ASP A 305 4.42 -30.22 1.93
C ASP A 305 3.76 -30.40 0.55
N VAL A 306 2.58 -29.79 0.32
CA VAL A 306 1.80 -29.87 -0.92
C VAL A 306 1.86 -28.56 -1.72
N LEU A 307 1.73 -27.41 -1.05
CA LEU A 307 1.67 -26.08 -1.67
C LEU A 307 2.71 -25.17 -1.06
N ARG A 308 3.48 -24.49 -1.91
CA ARG A 308 4.44 -23.47 -1.52
C ARG A 308 4.25 -22.22 -2.36
N LEU A 309 4.34 -21.06 -1.70
CA LEU A 309 4.44 -19.77 -2.36
C LEU A 309 5.92 -19.42 -2.52
N GLU A 310 6.31 -19.00 -3.70
CA GLU A 310 7.65 -18.50 -3.99
C GLU A 310 7.54 -17.09 -4.56
N LEU A 311 8.19 -16.14 -3.91
CA LEU A 311 8.38 -14.80 -4.45
C LEU A 311 9.58 -14.82 -5.39
N ARG A 312 9.37 -14.40 -6.64
CA ARG A 312 10.39 -14.32 -7.69
C ARG A 312 10.43 -12.94 -8.29
N GLY A 313 11.60 -12.52 -8.67
CA GLY A 313 11.83 -11.32 -9.44
C GLY A 313 13.10 -10.61 -9.01
N GLU A 314 13.52 -9.73 -9.90
CA GLU A 314 14.57 -8.76 -9.65
C GLU A 314 13.93 -7.39 -9.60
N PRO A 315 14.48 -6.43 -8.84
CA PRO A 315 14.01 -5.05 -8.89
C PRO A 315 14.04 -4.52 -10.33
N LEU A 316 13.00 -3.74 -10.71
CA LEU A 316 12.91 -3.15 -12.05
C LEU A 316 13.92 -2.02 -12.19
N GLU A 317 15.13 -2.35 -12.61
CA GLU A 317 16.17 -1.39 -12.91
C GLU A 317 16.34 -1.21 -14.42
N PRO A 318 16.41 0.04 -14.93
CA PRO A 318 16.53 0.28 -16.38
C PRO A 318 17.89 -0.10 -16.95
N LEU A 319 18.90 -0.27 -16.11
CA LEU A 319 20.24 -0.65 -16.50
C LEU A 319 20.87 -1.53 -15.43
N ILE A 320 20.89 -2.82 -15.69
CA ILE A 320 21.72 -3.75 -14.92
C ILE A 320 23.14 -3.66 -15.47
N LYS A 321 24.02 -2.99 -14.74
CA LYS A 321 25.44 -3.17 -14.99
C LYS A 321 25.79 -4.56 -14.46
N SER A 322 25.87 -5.54 -15.35
CA SER A 322 26.43 -6.84 -14.99
C SER A 322 27.86 -6.61 -14.50
N ALA A 323 28.02 -6.49 -13.19
CA ALA A 323 29.33 -6.73 -12.62
C ALA A 323 29.68 -8.17 -13.00
N LYS A 324 30.72 -8.37 -13.79
CA LYS A 324 31.32 -9.69 -13.88
C LYS A 324 31.67 -10.06 -12.44
N PHE A 325 30.91 -10.95 -11.84
CA PHE A 325 31.23 -11.52 -10.55
C PHE A 325 32.56 -12.25 -10.74
N LYS A 326 33.67 -11.61 -10.40
CA LYS A 326 34.91 -12.34 -10.20
C LYS A 326 34.78 -12.97 -8.83
N PHE A 327 34.55 -14.27 -8.82
CA PHE A 327 34.70 -15.03 -7.59
C PHE A 327 36.12 -14.82 -7.06
N ASP A 328 36.20 -14.40 -5.80
CA ASP A 328 37.49 -14.37 -5.11
C ASP A 328 38.13 -15.78 -5.21
N PRO A 329 39.37 -15.90 -5.67
CA PRO A 329 40.05 -17.18 -5.77
C PRO A 329 40.04 -17.99 -4.46
N SER A 330 39.98 -17.32 -3.31
CA SER A 330 39.85 -17.98 -2.01
C SER A 330 38.49 -18.63 -1.81
N MET A 331 37.43 -17.99 -2.30
CA MET A 331 36.05 -18.52 -2.23
C MET A 331 35.86 -19.69 -3.20
N LEU A 332 36.44 -19.63 -4.40
CA LEU A 332 36.46 -20.75 -5.35
C LEU A 332 37.18 -21.98 -4.77
N LYS A 333 38.31 -21.79 -4.10
CA LYS A 333 39.02 -22.85 -3.40
C LYS A 333 38.16 -23.49 -2.31
N LEU A 334 37.52 -22.69 -1.50
CA LEU A 334 36.64 -23.13 -0.39
C LEU A 334 35.43 -23.92 -0.88
N LEU A 335 34.82 -23.48 -1.99
CA LEU A 335 33.73 -24.20 -2.64
C LEU A 335 34.19 -25.51 -3.26
N ALA A 336 35.35 -25.50 -3.94
CA ALA A 336 35.95 -26.67 -4.55
C ALA A 336 36.27 -27.75 -3.50
N GLU A 337 36.87 -27.36 -2.38
CA GLU A 337 37.15 -28.25 -1.24
C GLU A 337 35.87 -28.80 -0.62
N LYS A 338 34.86 -27.92 -0.37
CA LYS A 338 33.59 -28.31 0.24
C LYS A 338 32.82 -29.35 -0.56
N TYR A 339 32.84 -29.25 -1.88
CA TYR A 339 32.10 -30.14 -2.78
C TYR A 339 32.95 -31.20 -3.49
N GLY A 340 34.25 -31.28 -3.18
CA GLY A 340 35.14 -32.27 -3.78
C GLY A 340 35.32 -32.09 -5.28
N ILE A 341 35.27 -30.87 -5.78
CA ILE A 341 35.34 -30.50 -7.19
C ILE A 341 36.71 -29.82 -7.41
N ARG A 342 37.39 -30.11 -8.53
CA ARG A 342 38.61 -29.36 -8.87
C ARG A 342 38.29 -27.91 -9.25
N VAL A 343 39.10 -26.95 -8.82
CA VAL A 343 38.91 -25.51 -9.05
C VAL A 343 38.72 -25.20 -10.54
N GLU A 344 39.57 -25.79 -11.42
CA GLU A 344 39.48 -25.57 -12.87
C GLU A 344 38.14 -26.05 -13.47
N LYS A 345 37.56 -27.09 -12.89
CA LYS A 345 36.26 -27.60 -13.33
C LYS A 345 35.11 -26.65 -12.85
N LEU A 346 35.27 -26.08 -11.67
CA LEU A 346 34.31 -25.12 -11.13
C LEU A 346 34.33 -23.81 -11.93
N GLU A 347 35.53 -23.29 -12.24
CA GLU A 347 35.73 -22.11 -13.10
C GLU A 347 35.10 -22.32 -14.48
N LYS A 348 35.31 -23.48 -15.11
CA LYS A 348 34.72 -23.81 -16.41
C LYS A 348 33.18 -23.82 -16.36
N ILE A 349 32.58 -24.36 -15.28
CA ILE A 349 31.12 -24.35 -15.09
C ILE A 349 30.60 -22.91 -14.93
N LEU A 350 31.32 -22.08 -14.19
CA LEU A 350 30.93 -20.68 -13.98
C LEU A 350 31.01 -19.87 -15.29
N ASP A 351 32.06 -20.11 -16.10
CA ASP A 351 32.19 -19.51 -17.44
C ASP A 351 31.07 -19.95 -18.39
N GLU A 352 30.72 -21.25 -18.39
CA GLU A 352 29.58 -21.78 -19.19
C GLU A 352 28.23 -21.22 -18.75
N LEU A 353 28.07 -20.86 -17.47
CA LEU A 353 26.89 -20.22 -16.93
C LEU A 353 26.89 -18.69 -17.09
N GLY A 354 27.94 -18.10 -17.64
CA GLY A 354 28.09 -16.65 -17.80
C GLY A 354 28.32 -15.91 -16.49
N ILE A 355 28.73 -16.60 -15.43
CA ILE A 355 28.96 -16.08 -14.07
C ILE A 355 30.45 -15.83 -13.79
N GLY A 356 31.30 -16.09 -14.76
CA GLY A 356 32.76 -15.94 -14.68
C GLY A 356 33.28 -14.55 -15.03
#